data_df12763322df2dbaeb748286ff4bc67e
#
_entry.id   df12763322df2dbaeb748286ff4bc67e
#
_cell.length_a   1.000
_cell.length_b   1.000
_cell.length_c   1.000
_cell.angle_alpha   90.00
_cell.angle_beta   90.00
_cell.angle_gamma   90.00
#
_symmetry.space_group_name_H-M   'P 1'
#
loop_
_entity.id
_entity.type
_entity.pdbx_description
1 polymer ?
#
loop_
_entity_poly.entity_id
_entity_poly.type
_entity_poly.pdbx_seq_one_letter_code
_entity_poly.pdbx_strand_id
1 'polypeptide(L)' 'MTAEHELELIELGRKMFNGVKAHWTGEDLVHIYNIYNKIHGTDEKDTGCGSCRRNHINSVRNMYMALVKTNPVQ' A
#
# COMPACT_ATOMS: atom_id res chain seq x y z
N MET A 1 5.71 -12.47 -3.51
CA MET A 1 4.86 -11.49 -4.23
C MET A 1 4.87 -11.82 -5.72
N THR A 2 3.72 -11.87 -6.35
CA THR A 2 3.63 -12.15 -7.79
C THR A 2 3.89 -10.89 -8.60
N ALA A 3 4.20 -11.04 -9.89
CA ALA A 3 4.39 -9.90 -10.79
C ALA A 3 3.12 -9.03 -10.86
N GLU A 4 1.96 -9.65 -10.82
CA GLU A 4 0.68 -8.95 -10.82
C GLU A 4 0.53 -8.06 -9.59
N HIS A 5 0.87 -8.60 -8.41
CA HIS A 5 0.82 -7.83 -7.16
C HIS A 5 1.83 -6.68 -7.17
N GLU A 6 3.00 -6.89 -7.75
CA GLU A 6 4.01 -5.83 -7.87
C GLU A 6 3.50 -4.68 -8.73
N LEU A 7 2.85 -4.99 -9.85
CA LEU A 7 2.28 -3.97 -10.73
C LEU A 7 1.18 -3.18 -10.01
N GLU A 8 0.29 -3.87 -9.32
CA GLU A 8 -0.76 -3.22 -8.54
C GLU A 8 -0.17 -2.30 -7.48
N LEU A 9 0.86 -2.77 -6.79
CA LEU A 9 1.52 -2.00 -5.74
C LEU A 9 2.20 -0.75 -6.30
N ILE A 10 2.86 -0.87 -7.45
CA ILE A 10 3.51 0.26 -8.11
C ILE A 10 2.48 1.31 -8.52
N GLU A 11 1.38 0.88 -9.13
CA GLU A 11 0.33 1.81 -9.53
C GLU A 11 -0.28 2.54 -8.34
N LEU A 12 -0.58 1.79 -7.29
CA LEU A 12 -1.14 2.37 -6.07
C LEU A 12 -0.17 3.35 -5.43
N GLY A 13 1.11 2.96 -5.37
CA GLY A 13 2.15 3.79 -4.77
C GLY A 13 2.35 5.10 -5.51
N ARG A 14 2.27 5.07 -6.83
CA ARG A 14 2.37 6.29 -7.63
C ARG A 14 1.27 7.28 -7.30
N LYS A 15 0.07 6.79 -7.03
CA LYS A 15 -1.06 7.63 -6.68
C LYS A 15 -0.97 8.15 -5.26
N MET A 16 -0.48 7.33 -4.34
CA MET A 16 -0.57 7.63 -2.91
C MET A 16 0.73 8.09 -2.26
N PHE A 17 1.87 7.67 -2.77
CA PHE A 17 3.15 7.90 -2.09
C PHE A 17 4.14 8.81 -2.83
N ASN A 18 3.80 9.29 -4.01
CA ASN A 18 4.69 10.15 -4.78
C ASN A 18 4.56 11.63 -4.43
N GLY A 19 3.85 11.96 -3.38
CA GLY A 19 3.68 13.32 -2.93
C GLY A 19 3.26 13.33 -1.48
N VAL A 20 3.00 14.53 -0.95
CA VAL A 20 2.48 14.67 0.40
C VAL A 20 0.97 14.44 0.36
N LYS A 21 0.51 13.45 1.10
CA LYS A 21 -0.90 13.16 1.21
C LYS A 21 -1.36 13.50 2.63
N ALA A 22 -2.16 14.54 2.74
CA ALA A 22 -2.64 15.03 4.03
C ALA A 22 -3.79 14.21 4.61
N HIS A 23 -4.59 13.62 3.75
CA HIS A 23 -5.79 12.88 4.17
C HIS A 23 -5.85 11.51 3.51
N TRP A 24 -6.31 10.54 4.28
CA TRP A 24 -6.56 9.19 3.79
C TRP A 24 -8.07 8.96 3.83
N THR A 25 -8.69 8.83 2.68
CA THR A 25 -10.14 8.57 2.59
C THR A 25 -10.43 7.10 2.87
N GLY A 26 -11.72 6.80 3.09
CA GLY A 26 -12.13 5.40 3.25
C GLY A 26 -11.79 4.56 2.02
N GLU A 27 -11.91 5.16 0.83
CA GLU A 27 -11.55 4.48 -0.42
C GLU A 27 -10.06 4.17 -0.49
N ASP A 28 -9.23 5.12 -0.07
CA ASP A 28 -7.77 4.91 -0.02
C ASP A 28 -7.43 3.74 0.90
N LEU A 29 -8.08 3.69 2.07
CA LEU A 29 -7.85 2.62 3.03
C LEU A 29 -8.27 1.27 2.48
N VAL A 30 -9.38 1.21 1.75
CA VAL A 30 -9.82 -0.03 1.10
C VAL A 30 -8.73 -0.53 0.16
N HIS A 31 -8.14 0.34 -0.64
CA HIS A 31 -7.07 -0.04 -1.55
C HIS A 31 -5.82 -0.52 -0.80
N ILE A 32 -5.45 0.18 0.27
CA ILE A 32 -4.31 -0.20 1.11
C ILE A 32 -4.51 -1.59 1.71
N TYR A 33 -5.65 -1.84 2.32
CA TYR A 33 -5.93 -3.14 2.92
C TYR A 33 -6.01 -4.25 1.88
N ASN A 34 -6.59 -3.97 0.72
CA ASN A 34 -6.70 -4.96 -0.35
C ASN A 34 -5.33 -5.40 -0.85
N ILE A 35 -4.42 -4.46 -1.12
CA ILE A 35 -3.09 -4.83 -1.61
C ILE A 35 -2.27 -5.51 -0.50
N TYR A 36 -2.39 -5.05 0.73
CA TYR A 36 -1.73 -5.67 1.86
C TYR A 36 -2.16 -7.14 1.99
N ASN A 37 -3.46 -7.39 1.94
CA ASN A 37 -4.00 -8.74 2.07
C ASN A 37 -3.57 -9.65 0.93
N LYS A 38 -3.54 -9.14 -0.28
CA LYS A 38 -3.09 -9.92 -1.45
C LYS A 38 -1.64 -10.34 -1.31
N ILE A 39 -0.79 -9.44 -0.85
CA ILE A 39 0.64 -9.70 -0.74
C ILE A 39 0.94 -10.66 0.41
N HIS A 40 0.28 -10.48 1.55
CA HIS A 40 0.55 -11.28 2.74
C HIS A 40 -0.36 -12.50 2.90
N GLY A 41 -1.37 -12.64 2.05
CA GLY A 41 -2.32 -13.75 2.16
C GLY A 41 -3.18 -13.65 3.41
N THR A 42 -3.51 -12.43 3.84
CA THR A 42 -4.28 -12.17 5.04
C THR A 42 -5.67 -11.64 4.68
N ASP A 43 -6.51 -11.44 5.70
CA ASP A 43 -7.86 -10.89 5.55
C ASP A 43 -8.07 -9.77 6.56
N GLU A 44 -7.11 -8.87 6.63
CA GLU A 44 -7.17 -7.73 7.54
C GLU A 44 -8.22 -6.73 7.10
N LYS A 45 -8.93 -6.14 8.07
CA LYS A 45 -9.98 -5.17 7.81
C LYS A 45 -9.76 -3.91 8.62
N ASP A 46 -10.21 -2.78 8.08
CA ASP A 46 -10.19 -1.52 8.79
C ASP A 46 -11.21 -1.57 9.94
N THR A 47 -10.71 -1.50 11.16
CA THR A 47 -11.55 -1.54 12.36
C THR A 47 -11.73 -0.17 13.01
N GLY A 48 -11.26 0.89 12.34
CA GLY A 48 -11.29 2.23 12.92
C GLY A 48 -10.12 2.53 13.84
N CYS A 49 -9.21 1.60 14.00
CA CYS A 49 -8.02 1.78 14.84
C CYS A 49 -6.99 2.65 14.11
N GLY A 50 -6.69 3.82 14.65
CA GLY A 50 -5.77 4.78 14.03
C GLY A 50 -4.36 4.23 13.88
N SER A 51 -3.83 3.58 14.91
CA SER A 51 -2.49 2.99 14.83
C SER A 51 -2.44 1.79 13.88
N CYS A 52 -3.50 1.00 13.81
CA CYS A 52 -3.58 -0.11 12.88
C CYS A 52 -3.56 0.38 11.43
N ARG A 53 -4.33 1.42 11.14
CA ARG A 53 -4.34 2.07 9.83
C ARG A 53 -2.96 2.57 9.44
N ARG A 54 -2.30 3.25 10.36
CA ARG A 54 -0.96 3.78 10.14
C ARG A 54 0.03 2.65 9.87
N ASN A 55 -0.05 1.58 10.62
CA ASN A 55 0.84 0.43 10.43
C ASN A 55 0.64 -0.21 9.06
N HIS A 56 -0.59 -0.36 8.62
CA HIS A 56 -0.87 -0.93 7.29
C HIS A 56 -0.40 0.00 6.18
N ILE A 57 -0.65 1.29 6.31
CA ILE A 57 -0.19 2.29 5.33
C ILE A 57 1.33 2.26 5.23
N ASN A 58 2.02 2.26 6.37
CA ASN A 58 3.48 2.24 6.39
C ASN A 58 4.04 0.94 5.80
N SER A 59 3.40 -0.18 6.07
CA SER A 59 3.81 -1.47 5.53
C SER A 59 3.73 -1.48 4.00
N VAL A 60 2.61 -1.02 3.45
CA VAL A 60 2.43 -0.94 2.00
C VAL A 60 3.40 0.06 1.38
N ARG A 61 3.57 1.21 2.02
CA ARG A 61 4.52 2.21 1.57
C ARG A 61 5.94 1.66 1.51
N ASN A 62 6.35 0.96 2.56
CA ASN A 62 7.70 0.37 2.61
C ASN A 62 7.90 -0.66 1.51
N MET A 63 6.89 -1.47 1.23
CA MET A 63 6.94 -2.44 0.14
C MET A 63 7.07 -1.74 -1.21
N TYR A 64 6.31 -0.67 -1.42
CA TYR A 64 6.39 0.13 -2.63
C TYR A 64 7.79 0.73 -2.80
N MET A 65 8.31 1.32 -1.74
CA MET A 65 9.65 1.93 -1.79
C MET A 65 10.74 0.91 -2.10
N ALA A 66 10.62 -0.29 -1.57
CA ALA A 66 11.55 -1.38 -1.85
C ALA A 66 11.51 -1.78 -3.32
N LEU A 67 10.32 -1.85 -3.92
CA LEU A 67 10.16 -2.15 -5.33
C LEU A 67 10.76 -1.07 -6.22
N VAL A 68 10.53 0.18 -5.88
CA VAL A 68 11.07 1.32 -6.64
C VAL A 68 12.60 1.32 -6.59
N LYS A 69 13.17 0.99 -5.45
CA LYS A 69 14.63 0.87 -5.31
C LYS A 69 15.20 -0.24 -6.18
N THR A 70 14.49 -1.37 -6.24
CA THR A 70 14.92 -2.55 -6.99
C THR A 70 14.75 -2.34 -8.49
N ASN A 71 13.73 -1.55 -8.88
CA ASN A 71 13.41 -1.29 -10.29
C ASN A 71 13.43 0.21 -10.56
N PRO A 72 14.65 0.79 -10.68
CA PRO A 72 14.78 2.25 -10.80
C PRO A 72 14.29 2.84 -12.11
N VAL A 73 13.86 2.01 -13.04
CA VAL A 73 13.38 2.45 -14.36
C VAL A 73 12.01 3.11 -14.29
N GLN A 74 11.40 3.12 -13.17
CA GLN A 74 10.08 3.68 -12.96
C GLN A 74 9.91 5.15 -13.36
#